data_b48f3876349927ecf88b2f4a674f095a
#
_entry.id   b48f3876349927ecf88b2f4a674f095a
#
_cell.length_a   1.000
_cell.length_b   1.000
_cell.length_c   1.000
_cell.angle_alpha   90.00
_cell.angle_beta   90.00
_cell.angle_gamma   90.00
#
_symmetry.space_group_name_H-M   'P 1'
#
loop_
_entity.id
_entity.type
_entity.pdbx_description
1 polymer ?
#
loop_
_entity_poly.entity_id
_entity_poly.type
_entity_poly.pdbx_seq_one_letter_code
_entity_poly.pdbx_strand_id
1 'polypeptide(L)'
;VSWEDRVREAAYTSPSGTRRVFAFETVSAEVELRAKAFEFPGVDATYVQGNGHGGRRFPLRCFFSGDDHDLEAEAFIGGLLERGVGRLEHPFYGTHDVVPLGTITRRDDLKDAANQTVVEVTLAVSLTRVYPTLRPSRSAEVSASLRALDEASALQFQDALDLSTAAARASEESAVRDSLAAASATLADIAAGVDAVRDAFRDAQDAVNLGLDVLIGQPLQLAQSIANLVRAPARSDVAIRSRLEAYGDFLERIVTAPSARPGDAFLSGVVLPGRRRVVSNDFHTAVVFAAQGVAGSVESVLNHRFPDRPAALAAAETLLGQLDRVVPWMEDGFGDLADADAPASVDTGGTYQALQEAVALAAGFLVEISFTLLPQRRVVLDRPRTIIDLAAEFYGEVDGRLDFILRTNDLSGSEILELPRGREFVFYA
;
A
#
# COMPACT_ATOMS: atom_id res chain seq x y z
N VAL A 1 -49.76 15.29 13.69
CA VAL A 1 -49.57 15.62 12.28
C VAL A 1 -50.11 14.43 11.47
N SER A 2 -51.19 14.65 10.72
CA SER A 2 -51.79 13.64 9.86
C SER A 2 -50.81 13.17 8.78
N TRP A 3 -51.02 11.95 8.23
CA TRP A 3 -50.25 11.52 7.07
C TRP A 3 -50.47 12.42 5.85
N GLU A 4 -51.65 13.04 5.73
CA GLU A 4 -52.03 14.01 4.68
C GLU A 4 -51.09 15.23 4.70
N ASP A 5 -50.72 15.71 5.88
CA ASP A 5 -49.82 16.87 6.05
C ASP A 5 -48.37 16.56 5.60
N ARG A 6 -48.06 15.27 5.35
CA ARG A 6 -46.74 14.79 4.93
C ARG A 6 -46.65 14.55 3.43
N VAL A 7 -47.77 14.55 2.71
CA VAL A 7 -47.80 14.37 1.26
C VAL A 7 -47.28 15.67 0.59
N ARG A 8 -46.28 15.49 -0.24
CA ARG A 8 -45.66 16.59 -0.99
C ARG A 8 -46.03 16.50 -2.46
N GLU A 9 -45.82 17.60 -3.18
CA GLU A 9 -45.93 17.60 -4.63
C GLU A 9 -44.94 16.61 -5.27
N ALA A 10 -45.40 15.89 -6.28
CA ALA A 10 -44.55 14.98 -7.02
C ALA A 10 -43.96 15.71 -8.23
N ALA A 11 -42.66 15.70 -8.35
CA ALA A 11 -41.96 16.32 -9.47
C ALA A 11 -40.70 15.53 -9.87
N TYR A 12 -40.36 15.62 -11.13
CA TYR A 12 -39.10 15.17 -11.66
C TYR A 12 -38.33 16.31 -12.30
N THR A 13 -37.07 16.45 -11.92
CA THR A 13 -36.14 17.40 -12.54
C THR A 13 -35.18 16.63 -13.43
N SER A 14 -35.15 16.96 -14.71
CA SER A 14 -34.27 16.32 -15.67
C SER A 14 -32.79 16.65 -15.41
N PRO A 15 -31.84 15.93 -15.97
CA PRO A 15 -30.41 16.23 -15.88
C PRO A 15 -30.04 17.64 -16.38
N SER A 16 -30.81 18.19 -17.32
CA SER A 16 -30.68 19.57 -17.81
C SER A 16 -31.20 20.65 -16.83
N GLY A 17 -31.86 20.25 -15.72
CA GLY A 17 -32.38 21.13 -14.69
C GLY A 17 -33.85 21.53 -14.88
N THR A 18 -34.56 20.98 -15.86
CA THR A 18 -35.99 21.32 -16.06
C THR A 18 -36.86 20.50 -15.11
N ARG A 19 -37.56 21.19 -14.20
CA ARG A 19 -38.50 20.61 -13.22
C ARG A 19 -39.89 20.45 -13.85
N ARG A 20 -40.49 19.26 -13.71
CA ARG A 20 -41.85 18.95 -14.18
C ARG A 20 -42.66 18.27 -13.09
N VAL A 21 -43.80 18.82 -12.79
CA VAL A 21 -44.77 18.28 -11.83
C VAL A 21 -45.65 17.26 -12.52
N PHE A 22 -46.03 16.22 -11.84
CA PHE A 22 -46.99 15.23 -12.32
C PHE A 22 -47.96 14.83 -11.22
N ALA A 23 -49.20 14.47 -11.60
CA ALA A 23 -50.16 13.89 -10.69
C ALA A 23 -49.89 12.38 -10.54
N PHE A 24 -50.21 11.81 -9.39
CA PHE A 24 -50.04 10.39 -9.09
C PHE A 24 -51.28 9.86 -8.38
N GLU A 25 -51.55 8.57 -8.54
CA GLU A 25 -52.64 7.86 -7.90
C GLU A 25 -52.14 6.91 -6.83
N THR A 26 -51.05 6.21 -7.12
CA THR A 26 -50.46 5.19 -6.25
C THR A 26 -48.99 5.47 -6.03
N VAL A 27 -48.55 5.30 -4.79
CA VAL A 27 -47.15 5.47 -4.42
C VAL A 27 -46.59 4.14 -3.95
N SER A 28 -45.55 3.66 -4.58
CA SER A 28 -44.84 2.43 -4.20
C SER A 28 -43.35 2.65 -4.16
N ALA A 29 -42.68 1.87 -3.33
CA ALA A 29 -41.24 1.81 -3.27
C ALA A 29 -40.81 0.36 -3.11
N GLU A 30 -39.90 -0.08 -3.94
CA GLU A 30 -39.37 -1.44 -3.95
C GLU A 30 -37.91 -1.43 -3.53
N VAL A 31 -37.54 -2.42 -2.72
CA VAL A 31 -36.15 -2.68 -2.32
C VAL A 31 -35.87 -4.17 -2.52
N GLU A 32 -34.92 -4.47 -3.38
CA GLU A 32 -34.49 -5.83 -3.63
C GLU A 32 -33.50 -6.28 -2.55
N LEU A 33 -33.82 -7.32 -1.82
CA LEU A 33 -32.91 -7.94 -0.86
C LEU A 33 -31.97 -8.91 -1.60
N ARG A 34 -30.68 -8.75 -1.39
CA ARG A 34 -29.65 -9.63 -1.93
C ARG A 34 -29.31 -10.68 -0.90
N ALA A 35 -29.88 -11.86 -1.05
CA ALA A 35 -29.61 -13.00 -0.18
C ALA A 35 -29.37 -14.27 -1.01
N LYS A 36 -28.49 -15.13 -0.52
CA LYS A 36 -28.23 -16.44 -1.10
C LYS A 36 -28.52 -17.52 -0.09
N ALA A 37 -29.40 -18.45 -0.45
CA ALA A 37 -29.71 -19.61 0.36
C ALA A 37 -28.77 -20.76 -0.02
N PHE A 38 -28.29 -21.48 1.01
CA PHE A 38 -27.48 -22.68 0.87
C PHE A 38 -28.18 -23.82 1.59
N GLU A 39 -28.44 -24.90 0.86
CA GLU A 39 -29.03 -26.12 1.38
C GLU A 39 -27.96 -27.20 1.46
N PHE A 40 -27.86 -27.87 2.59
CA PHE A 40 -26.88 -28.93 2.81
C PHE A 40 -27.60 -30.28 2.87
N PRO A 41 -27.14 -31.30 2.13
CA PRO A 41 -27.73 -32.65 2.18
C PRO A 41 -27.70 -33.20 3.61
N GLY A 42 -28.85 -33.68 4.10
CA GLY A 42 -29.00 -34.29 5.44
C GLY A 42 -29.17 -33.29 6.59
N VAL A 43 -29.37 -32.01 6.32
CA VAL A 43 -29.71 -30.98 7.32
C VAL A 43 -31.07 -30.38 6.98
N ASP A 44 -32.02 -30.47 7.90
CA ASP A 44 -33.38 -29.92 7.73
C ASP A 44 -33.41 -28.39 8.02
N ALA A 45 -32.40 -27.66 7.58
CA ALA A 45 -32.30 -26.21 7.74
C ALA A 45 -31.56 -25.59 6.56
N THR A 46 -31.96 -24.36 6.20
CA THR A 46 -31.33 -23.56 5.12
C THR A 46 -30.48 -22.46 5.76
N TYR A 47 -29.22 -22.40 5.39
CA TYR A 47 -28.36 -21.25 5.74
C TYR A 47 -28.59 -20.13 4.71
N VAL A 48 -28.96 -18.92 5.19
CA VAL A 48 -29.17 -17.75 4.34
C VAL A 48 -28.11 -16.73 4.62
N GLN A 49 -27.29 -16.44 3.61
CA GLN A 49 -26.31 -15.37 3.64
C GLN A 49 -26.92 -14.09 3.09
N GLY A 50 -27.07 -13.06 3.92
CA GLY A 50 -27.50 -11.73 3.51
C GLY A 50 -26.33 -10.94 2.90
N ASN A 51 -26.48 -10.49 1.66
CA ASN A 51 -25.48 -9.67 0.94
C ASN A 51 -25.95 -8.20 0.81
N GLY A 52 -26.79 -7.72 1.76
CA GLY A 52 -27.34 -6.38 1.75
C GLY A 52 -28.55 -6.24 0.85
N HIS A 53 -28.81 -5.02 0.37
CA HIS A 53 -29.95 -4.73 -0.50
C HIS A 53 -29.54 -3.93 -1.74
N GLY A 54 -30.36 -4.01 -2.77
CA GLY A 54 -30.24 -3.16 -3.98
C GLY A 54 -30.65 -1.72 -3.72
N GLY A 55 -30.44 -0.87 -4.70
CA GLY A 55 -30.96 0.49 -4.68
C GLY A 55 -32.52 0.49 -4.65
N ARG A 56 -33.09 1.46 -3.94
CA ARG A 56 -34.55 1.63 -3.94
C ARG A 56 -35.05 1.96 -5.34
N ARG A 57 -36.19 1.35 -5.72
CA ARG A 57 -36.86 1.61 -7.00
C ARG A 57 -38.22 2.22 -6.71
N PHE A 58 -38.63 3.17 -7.55
CA PHE A 58 -39.91 3.83 -7.48
C PHE A 58 -40.66 3.55 -8.79
N PRO A 59 -41.55 2.54 -8.83
CA PRO A 59 -42.52 2.42 -9.91
C PRO A 59 -43.52 3.57 -9.79
N LEU A 60 -43.59 4.38 -10.81
CA LEU A 60 -44.46 5.57 -10.85
C LEU A 60 -45.46 5.42 -11.97
N ARG A 61 -46.71 5.81 -11.68
CA ARG A 61 -47.76 6.01 -12.64
C ARG A 61 -48.15 7.47 -12.60
N CYS A 62 -47.62 8.21 -13.57
CA CYS A 62 -47.78 9.67 -13.66
C CYS A 62 -48.95 10.04 -14.56
N PHE A 63 -49.74 10.99 -14.12
CA PHE A 63 -50.92 11.46 -14.84
C PHE A 63 -50.74 12.92 -15.28
N PHE A 64 -51.07 13.18 -16.53
CA PHE A 64 -51.12 14.53 -17.10
C PHE A 64 -52.56 14.75 -17.60
N SER A 65 -53.20 15.85 -17.24
CA SER A 65 -54.60 16.13 -17.55
C SER A 65 -54.79 17.59 -17.93
N GLY A 66 -55.72 17.86 -18.81
CA GLY A 66 -56.03 19.19 -19.34
C GLY A 66 -55.84 19.29 -20.84
N ASP A 67 -55.97 20.50 -21.40
CA ASP A 67 -55.93 20.70 -22.85
C ASP A 67 -54.57 20.40 -23.46
N ASP A 68 -53.45 20.51 -22.71
CA ASP A 68 -52.09 20.31 -23.13
C ASP A 68 -51.47 18.99 -22.57
N HIS A 69 -52.29 18.04 -22.07
CA HIS A 69 -51.86 16.80 -21.41
C HIS A 69 -50.86 15.99 -22.23
N ASP A 70 -51.04 15.96 -23.56
CA ASP A 70 -50.22 15.24 -24.49
C ASP A 70 -48.83 15.84 -24.69
N LEU A 71 -48.77 17.18 -24.72
CA LEU A 71 -47.51 17.93 -24.83
C LEU A 71 -46.71 17.89 -23.51
N GLU A 72 -47.38 17.96 -22.36
CA GLU A 72 -46.75 17.83 -21.04
C GLU A 72 -46.16 16.45 -20.83
N ALA A 73 -46.91 15.38 -21.21
CA ALA A 73 -46.44 14.02 -21.13
C ALA A 73 -45.23 13.76 -22.06
N GLU A 74 -45.26 14.29 -23.29
CA GLU A 74 -44.13 14.19 -24.22
C GLU A 74 -42.89 14.88 -23.70
N ALA A 75 -43.07 16.08 -23.17
CA ALA A 75 -41.99 16.84 -22.58
C ALA A 75 -41.42 16.17 -21.30
N PHE A 76 -42.28 15.50 -20.51
CA PHE A 76 -41.83 14.68 -19.36
C PHE A 76 -41.01 13.48 -19.80
N ILE A 77 -41.49 12.75 -20.82
CA ILE A 77 -40.74 11.62 -21.42
C ILE A 77 -39.39 12.10 -21.97
N GLY A 78 -39.37 13.24 -22.67
CA GLY A 78 -38.13 13.85 -23.15
C GLY A 78 -37.12 14.10 -22.05
N GLY A 79 -37.58 14.64 -20.90
CA GLY A 79 -36.73 14.81 -19.71
C GLY A 79 -36.22 13.51 -19.08
N LEU A 80 -37.03 12.45 -19.12
CA LEU A 80 -36.61 11.10 -18.66
C LEU A 80 -35.58 10.46 -19.57
N LEU A 81 -35.60 10.75 -20.87
CA LEU A 81 -34.65 10.20 -21.85
C LEU A 81 -33.31 10.95 -21.89
N GLU A 82 -33.21 12.09 -21.23
CA GLU A 82 -31.94 12.80 -21.11
C GLU A 82 -30.87 11.93 -20.41
N ARG A 83 -29.63 11.98 -20.93
CA ARG A 83 -28.51 11.24 -20.33
C ARG A 83 -28.04 11.92 -19.04
N GLY A 84 -28.06 11.20 -17.95
CA GLY A 84 -27.56 11.69 -16.66
C GLY A 84 -28.41 11.25 -15.49
N VAL A 85 -28.15 11.84 -14.33
CA VAL A 85 -28.92 11.61 -13.12
C VAL A 85 -29.91 12.75 -12.98
N GLY A 86 -31.21 12.42 -12.96
CA GLY A 86 -32.28 13.34 -12.64
C GLY A 86 -32.60 13.32 -11.16
N ARG A 87 -33.50 14.23 -10.73
CA ARG A 87 -33.94 14.32 -9.34
C ARG A 87 -35.44 14.10 -9.25
N LEU A 88 -35.83 13.11 -8.44
CA LEU A 88 -37.22 12.85 -8.11
C LEU A 88 -37.56 13.48 -6.76
N GLU A 89 -38.58 14.32 -6.74
CA GLU A 89 -39.29 14.77 -5.54
C GLU A 89 -40.47 13.81 -5.33
N HIS A 90 -40.21 12.78 -4.46
CA HIS A 90 -41.22 11.76 -4.22
C HIS A 90 -42.20 12.23 -3.13
N PRO A 91 -43.51 12.00 -3.27
CA PRO A 91 -44.54 12.56 -2.37
C PRO A 91 -44.32 12.17 -0.89
N PHE A 92 -43.84 10.94 -0.61
CA PHE A 92 -43.65 10.45 0.76
C PHE A 92 -42.19 10.27 1.15
N TYR A 93 -41.32 9.93 0.21
CA TYR A 93 -39.93 9.53 0.51
C TYR A 93 -38.92 10.67 0.35
N GLY A 94 -39.37 11.86 -0.03
CA GLY A 94 -38.51 13.02 -0.18
C GLY A 94 -37.76 13.06 -1.52
N THR A 95 -36.64 13.75 -1.55
CA THR A 95 -35.88 13.98 -2.78
C THR A 95 -34.79 12.93 -2.96
N HIS A 96 -34.72 12.34 -4.15
CA HIS A 96 -33.74 11.31 -4.51
C HIS A 96 -33.13 11.59 -5.88
N ASP A 97 -31.84 11.34 -6.01
CA ASP A 97 -31.18 11.32 -7.30
C ASP A 97 -31.48 9.97 -7.96
N VAL A 98 -32.07 9.99 -9.18
CA VAL A 98 -32.64 8.82 -9.82
C VAL A 98 -32.28 8.74 -11.30
N VAL A 99 -32.35 7.52 -11.83
CA VAL A 99 -32.21 7.23 -13.25
C VAL A 99 -33.37 6.33 -13.68
N PRO A 100 -34.02 6.56 -14.84
CA PRO A 100 -35.01 5.65 -15.38
C PRO A 100 -34.45 4.26 -15.62
N LEU A 101 -35.19 3.22 -15.23
CA LEU A 101 -34.81 1.84 -15.37
C LEU A 101 -35.91 1.05 -16.10
N GLY A 102 -35.53 0.31 -17.13
CA GLY A 102 -36.46 -0.49 -17.91
C GLY A 102 -37.20 0.31 -18.99
N THR A 103 -38.51 0.08 -19.09
CA THR A 103 -39.37 0.63 -20.18
C THR A 103 -40.20 1.80 -19.66
N ILE A 104 -40.30 2.84 -20.46
CA ILE A 104 -41.26 3.93 -20.27
C ILE A 104 -42.47 3.63 -21.15
N THR A 105 -43.65 3.58 -20.55
CA THR A 105 -44.89 3.32 -21.26
C THR A 105 -45.80 4.53 -21.22
N ARG A 106 -46.24 4.99 -22.37
CA ARG A 106 -47.26 6.05 -22.49
C ARG A 106 -48.58 5.43 -22.93
N ARG A 107 -49.68 5.85 -22.32
CA ARG A 107 -51.05 5.44 -22.67
C ARG A 107 -51.94 6.69 -22.76
N ASP A 108 -52.59 6.83 -23.89
CA ASP A 108 -53.61 7.83 -24.16
C ASP A 108 -54.93 7.11 -24.41
N ASP A 109 -55.96 7.38 -23.61
CA ASP A 109 -57.28 6.81 -23.78
C ASP A 109 -58.19 7.89 -24.41
N LEU A 110 -58.53 7.68 -25.66
CA LEU A 110 -59.34 8.61 -26.43
C LEU A 110 -60.85 8.47 -26.20
N LYS A 111 -61.28 7.47 -25.41
CA LYS A 111 -62.68 7.17 -25.20
C LYS A 111 -63.15 7.48 -23.79
N ASP A 112 -62.52 6.86 -22.80
CA ASP A 112 -62.97 6.92 -21.40
C ASP A 112 -62.28 8.04 -20.62
N ALA A 113 -61.05 8.44 -21.04
CA ALA A 113 -60.24 9.51 -20.43
C ALA A 113 -59.57 10.38 -21.49
N ALA A 114 -60.41 11.02 -22.36
CA ALA A 114 -59.95 11.72 -23.56
C ALA A 114 -59.02 12.91 -23.32
N ASN A 115 -58.99 13.48 -22.10
CA ASN A 115 -58.13 14.62 -21.72
C ASN A 115 -57.05 14.19 -20.73
N GLN A 116 -56.58 12.97 -20.77
CA GLN A 116 -55.61 12.45 -19.86
C GLN A 116 -54.56 11.53 -20.54
N THR A 117 -53.31 11.78 -20.21
CA THR A 117 -52.21 10.87 -20.61
C THR A 117 -51.62 10.26 -19.35
N VAL A 118 -51.36 8.94 -19.41
CA VAL A 118 -50.69 8.18 -18.35
C VAL A 118 -49.30 7.79 -18.80
N VAL A 119 -48.29 8.07 -17.99
CA VAL A 119 -46.91 7.64 -18.20
C VAL A 119 -46.48 6.73 -17.06
N GLU A 120 -46.12 5.51 -17.38
CA GLU A 120 -45.61 4.51 -16.44
C GLU A 120 -44.07 4.41 -16.59
N VAL A 121 -43.35 4.58 -15.49
CA VAL A 121 -41.87 4.52 -15.44
C VAL A 121 -41.41 4.00 -14.10
N THR A 122 -40.32 3.25 -14.08
CA THR A 122 -39.62 2.88 -12.85
C THR A 122 -38.35 3.73 -12.74
N LEU A 123 -38.21 4.48 -11.65
CA LEU A 123 -37.02 5.24 -11.35
C LEU A 123 -36.20 4.53 -10.26
N ALA A 124 -34.92 4.30 -10.53
CA ALA A 124 -33.99 3.69 -9.55
C ALA A 124 -33.12 4.78 -8.93
N VAL A 125 -32.98 4.71 -7.60
CA VAL A 125 -32.04 5.59 -6.89
C VAL A 125 -30.64 5.32 -7.38
N SER A 126 -30.01 6.34 -7.93
CA SER A 126 -28.63 6.30 -8.41
C SER A 126 -27.72 6.87 -7.30
N LEU A 127 -26.72 6.07 -6.89
CA LEU A 127 -25.62 6.63 -6.13
C LEU A 127 -24.80 7.52 -7.08
N THR A 128 -24.52 8.74 -6.65
CA THR A 128 -23.50 9.57 -7.29
C THR A 128 -22.25 8.70 -7.46
N ARG A 129 -21.76 8.60 -8.69
CA ARG A 129 -20.66 7.73 -9.13
C ARG A 129 -19.71 7.34 -8.00
N VAL A 130 -19.96 6.20 -7.34
CA VAL A 130 -18.92 5.49 -6.64
C VAL A 130 -18.20 4.69 -7.73
N TYR A 131 -17.26 5.33 -8.43
CA TYR A 131 -16.21 4.53 -8.99
C TYR A 131 -15.57 3.84 -7.79
N PRO A 132 -15.39 2.53 -7.82
CA PRO A 132 -14.38 1.98 -6.96
C PRO A 132 -13.12 2.79 -7.32
N THR A 133 -12.74 3.70 -6.47
CA THR A 133 -11.42 4.30 -6.51
C THR A 133 -10.52 3.08 -6.49
N LEU A 134 -9.77 2.87 -7.57
CA LEU A 134 -8.67 1.93 -7.56
C LEU A 134 -7.85 2.35 -6.35
N ARG A 135 -8.04 1.65 -5.25
CA ARG A 135 -7.11 1.81 -4.13
C ARG A 135 -5.78 1.40 -4.71
N PRO A 136 -4.77 2.26 -4.67
CA PRO A 136 -3.45 1.86 -5.09
C PRO A 136 -3.14 0.53 -4.39
N SER A 137 -2.52 -0.40 -5.09
CA SER A 137 -2.09 -1.64 -4.44
C SER A 137 -1.16 -1.26 -3.29
N ARG A 138 -1.18 -1.99 -2.20
CA ARG A 138 -0.28 -1.74 -1.06
C ARG A 138 1.18 -1.62 -1.51
N SER A 139 1.61 -2.44 -2.47
CA SER A 139 2.94 -2.35 -3.06
C SER A 139 3.19 -1.00 -3.76
N ALA A 140 2.18 -0.41 -4.41
CA ALA A 140 2.29 0.91 -5.00
C ALA A 140 2.35 2.03 -3.95
N GLU A 141 1.63 1.88 -2.83
CA GLU A 141 1.71 2.80 -1.68
C GLU A 141 3.12 2.77 -1.07
N VAL A 142 3.69 1.58 -0.83
CA VAL A 142 5.08 1.44 -0.35
C VAL A 142 6.08 2.01 -1.35
N SER A 143 5.89 1.79 -2.64
CA SER A 143 6.79 2.37 -3.67
C SER A 143 6.69 3.90 -3.72
N ALA A 144 5.54 4.47 -3.41
CA ALA A 144 5.35 5.92 -3.30
C ALA A 144 6.04 6.48 -2.06
N SER A 145 5.94 5.80 -0.90
CA SER A 145 6.61 6.22 0.34
C SER A 145 8.14 6.13 0.23
N LEU A 146 8.69 5.15 -0.50
CA LEU A 146 10.12 5.09 -0.79
C LEU A 146 10.59 6.29 -1.60
N ARG A 147 9.80 6.75 -2.58
CA ARG A 147 10.15 7.98 -3.34
C ARG A 147 10.07 9.22 -2.47
N ALA A 148 9.09 9.30 -1.57
CA ALA A 148 8.99 10.39 -0.60
C ALA A 148 10.19 10.40 0.36
N LEU A 149 10.68 9.21 0.79
CA LEU A 149 11.89 9.08 1.59
C LEU A 149 13.14 9.54 0.82
N ASP A 150 13.26 9.18 -0.45
CA ASP A 150 14.38 9.64 -1.31
C ASP A 150 14.39 11.17 -1.41
N GLU A 151 13.25 11.79 -1.65
CA GLU A 151 13.11 13.24 -1.74
C GLU A 151 13.40 13.92 -0.40
N ALA A 152 12.80 13.44 0.69
CA ALA A 152 12.98 14.02 2.02
C ALA A 152 14.44 13.93 2.49
N SER A 153 15.09 12.76 2.33
CA SER A 153 16.48 12.56 2.72
C SER A 153 17.45 13.40 1.89
N ALA A 154 17.19 13.54 0.59
CA ALA A 154 18.02 14.35 -0.30
C ALA A 154 17.90 15.85 0.01
N LEU A 155 16.70 16.35 0.27
CA LEU A 155 16.47 17.76 0.65
C LEU A 155 17.09 18.08 2.01
N GLN A 156 16.88 17.22 3.03
CA GLN A 156 17.48 17.39 4.33
C GLN A 156 19.01 17.40 4.26
N PHE A 157 19.59 16.51 3.45
CA PHE A 157 21.03 16.47 3.23
C PHE A 157 21.54 17.75 2.58
N GLN A 158 20.86 18.26 1.54
CA GLN A 158 21.20 19.51 0.89
C GLN A 158 21.20 20.69 1.86
N ASP A 159 20.15 20.79 2.70
CA ASP A 159 19.97 21.90 3.61
C ASP A 159 20.94 21.87 4.78
N ALA A 160 21.39 20.68 5.16
CA ALA A 160 22.29 20.46 6.28
C ALA A 160 23.78 20.65 5.94
N LEU A 161 24.17 20.40 4.68
CA LEU A 161 25.57 20.37 4.30
C LEU A 161 26.19 21.77 4.25
N ASP A 162 27.25 22.00 5.04
CA ASP A 162 28.05 23.21 5.00
C ASP A 162 29.49 22.91 4.50
N LEU A 163 29.73 23.11 3.23
CA LEU A 163 31.00 22.88 2.53
C LEU A 163 31.80 24.15 2.30
N SER A 164 31.59 25.18 3.12
CA SER A 164 32.23 26.50 2.93
C SER A 164 33.75 26.49 3.16
N THR A 165 34.30 25.44 3.78
CA THR A 165 35.75 25.32 4.04
C THR A 165 36.36 24.10 3.35
N ALA A 166 37.65 24.18 2.99
CA ALA A 166 38.36 23.04 2.41
C ALA A 166 38.44 21.85 3.37
N ALA A 167 38.52 22.09 4.68
CA ALA A 167 38.52 21.04 5.68
C ALA A 167 37.17 20.30 5.74
N ALA A 168 36.04 21.03 5.65
CA ALA A 168 34.70 20.42 5.62
C ALA A 168 34.52 19.57 4.36
N ARG A 169 34.97 20.01 3.20
CA ARG A 169 34.93 19.23 1.95
C ARG A 169 35.75 17.95 2.03
N ALA A 170 36.99 18.04 2.55
CA ALA A 170 37.86 16.88 2.69
C ALA A 170 37.28 15.83 3.68
N SER A 171 36.67 16.29 4.78
CA SER A 171 36.00 15.40 5.74
C SER A 171 34.80 14.73 5.13
N GLU A 172 33.95 15.49 4.43
CA GLU A 172 32.79 14.95 3.71
C GLU A 172 33.18 13.88 2.69
N GLU A 173 34.25 14.15 1.92
CA GLU A 173 34.79 13.18 0.97
C GLU A 173 35.23 11.89 1.66
N SER A 174 35.85 12.00 2.86
CA SER A 174 36.22 10.83 3.66
C SER A 174 34.99 10.10 4.21
N ALA A 175 34.01 10.81 4.74
CA ALA A 175 32.80 10.23 5.29
C ALA A 175 31.99 9.43 4.24
N VAL A 176 31.87 10.01 3.03
CA VAL A 176 31.23 9.31 1.91
C VAL A 176 32.02 8.06 1.52
N ARG A 177 33.36 8.14 1.40
CA ARG A 177 34.20 6.96 1.07
C ARG A 177 34.13 5.87 2.12
N ASP A 178 34.12 6.22 3.40
CA ASP A 178 34.01 5.27 4.49
C ASP A 178 32.64 4.54 4.45
N SER A 179 31.58 5.29 4.19
CA SER A 179 30.21 4.73 4.04
C SER A 179 30.08 3.86 2.78
N LEU A 180 30.75 4.24 1.68
CA LEU A 180 30.84 3.39 0.46
C LEU A 180 31.60 2.10 0.74
N ALA A 181 32.69 2.16 1.52
CA ALA A 181 33.44 0.98 1.92
C ALA A 181 32.57 0.05 2.79
N ALA A 182 31.76 0.61 3.70
CA ALA A 182 30.79 -0.16 4.48
C ALA A 182 29.74 -0.84 3.60
N ALA A 183 29.19 -0.13 2.62
CA ALA A 183 28.24 -0.68 1.64
C ALA A 183 28.89 -1.82 0.83
N SER A 184 30.11 -1.62 0.32
CA SER A 184 30.84 -2.67 -0.41
C SER A 184 31.11 -3.91 0.44
N ALA A 185 31.47 -3.72 1.70
CA ALA A 185 31.81 -4.84 2.61
C ALA A 185 30.58 -5.67 3.02
N THR A 186 29.36 -5.13 2.92
CA THR A 186 28.14 -5.81 3.39
C THR A 186 27.17 -6.18 2.26
N LEU A 187 27.09 -5.35 1.21
CA LEU A 187 26.08 -5.50 0.16
C LEU A 187 26.63 -6.13 -1.14
N ALA A 188 27.95 -6.17 -1.34
CA ALA A 188 28.51 -6.70 -2.58
C ALA A 188 28.21 -8.19 -2.80
N ASP A 189 28.21 -9.00 -1.74
CA ASP A 189 27.96 -10.43 -1.83
C ASP A 189 26.51 -10.72 -2.29
N ILE A 190 25.53 -9.94 -1.80
CA ILE A 190 24.15 -10.09 -2.27
C ILE A 190 23.96 -9.51 -3.67
N ALA A 191 24.72 -8.49 -4.05
CA ALA A 191 24.70 -7.95 -5.42
C ALA A 191 25.28 -8.97 -6.41
N ALA A 192 26.24 -9.80 -5.99
CA ALA A 192 26.91 -10.77 -6.85
C ALA A 192 26.00 -11.91 -7.35
N GLY A 193 24.83 -12.11 -6.71
CA GLY A 193 23.89 -13.18 -7.08
C GLY A 193 23.31 -13.07 -8.49
N VAL A 194 23.22 -11.87 -9.06
CA VAL A 194 22.70 -11.61 -10.41
C VAL A 194 23.66 -10.69 -11.16
N ASP A 195 24.10 -11.08 -12.34
CA ASP A 195 25.09 -10.31 -13.12
C ASP A 195 24.64 -8.85 -13.34
N ALA A 196 23.40 -8.63 -13.73
CA ALA A 196 22.86 -7.29 -13.96
C ALA A 196 22.84 -6.43 -12.69
N VAL A 197 22.56 -7.02 -11.52
CA VAL A 197 22.58 -6.31 -10.23
C VAL A 197 23.99 -6.00 -9.80
N ARG A 198 24.90 -6.96 -9.97
CA ARG A 198 26.34 -6.80 -9.69
C ARG A 198 26.94 -5.68 -10.54
N ASP A 199 26.64 -5.66 -11.83
CA ASP A 199 27.17 -4.67 -12.74
C ASP A 199 26.58 -3.28 -12.41
N ALA A 200 25.26 -3.18 -12.15
CA ALA A 200 24.62 -1.94 -11.71
C ALA A 200 25.18 -1.42 -10.36
N PHE A 201 25.49 -2.31 -9.42
CA PHE A 201 26.12 -1.93 -8.16
C PHE A 201 27.54 -1.39 -8.36
N ARG A 202 28.35 -2.07 -9.19
CA ARG A 202 29.71 -1.60 -9.55
C ARG A 202 29.69 -0.28 -10.30
N ASP A 203 28.83 -0.16 -11.31
CA ASP A 203 28.69 1.08 -12.09
C ASP A 203 28.31 2.26 -11.20
N ALA A 204 27.36 2.05 -10.26
CA ALA A 204 26.97 3.06 -9.30
C ALA A 204 28.11 3.43 -8.34
N GLN A 205 28.87 2.44 -7.87
CA GLN A 205 30.04 2.65 -7.01
C GLN A 205 31.14 3.42 -7.74
N ASP A 206 31.45 3.04 -8.97
CA ASP A 206 32.45 3.70 -9.80
C ASP A 206 32.03 5.13 -10.14
N ALA A 207 30.76 5.35 -10.46
CA ALA A 207 30.23 6.68 -10.72
C ALA A 207 30.38 7.62 -9.52
N VAL A 208 30.10 7.16 -8.30
CA VAL A 208 30.30 7.95 -7.08
C VAL A 208 31.79 8.17 -6.83
N ASN A 209 32.62 7.14 -6.91
CA ASN A 209 34.06 7.25 -6.63
C ASN A 209 34.78 8.18 -7.62
N LEU A 210 34.48 8.08 -8.91
CA LEU A 210 35.12 8.90 -9.96
C LEU A 210 34.58 10.33 -9.99
N GLY A 211 33.32 10.51 -9.63
CA GLY A 211 32.64 11.81 -9.63
C GLY A 211 32.60 12.53 -8.31
N LEU A 212 33.18 11.98 -7.23
CA LEU A 212 32.98 12.45 -5.86
C LEU A 212 33.33 13.93 -5.68
N ASP A 213 34.45 14.39 -6.26
CA ASP A 213 34.88 15.79 -6.19
C ASP A 213 33.84 16.78 -6.74
N VAL A 214 33.09 16.35 -7.76
CA VAL A 214 32.03 17.16 -8.39
C VAL A 214 30.70 16.95 -7.61
N LEU A 215 30.38 15.72 -7.24
CA LEU A 215 29.13 15.35 -6.58
C LEU A 215 29.01 15.98 -5.19
N ILE A 216 30.11 16.16 -4.44
CA ILE A 216 30.12 16.86 -3.15
C ILE A 216 29.60 18.31 -3.32
N GLY A 217 29.88 18.95 -4.46
CA GLY A 217 29.32 20.27 -4.78
C GLY A 217 27.84 20.23 -5.22
N GLN A 218 27.25 19.07 -5.33
CA GLN A 218 25.88 18.85 -5.79
C GLN A 218 25.12 17.85 -4.86
N PRO A 219 24.79 18.26 -3.64
CA PRO A 219 24.28 17.36 -2.60
C PRO A 219 23.06 16.52 -3.02
N LEU A 220 22.13 17.08 -3.78
CA LEU A 220 20.97 16.32 -4.30
C LEU A 220 21.39 15.18 -5.23
N GLN A 221 22.36 15.42 -6.11
CA GLN A 221 22.84 14.38 -7.02
C GLN A 221 23.67 13.33 -6.28
N LEU A 222 24.43 13.75 -5.28
CA LEU A 222 25.15 12.83 -4.40
C LEU A 222 24.18 11.92 -3.65
N ALA A 223 23.14 12.46 -3.03
CA ALA A 223 22.11 11.68 -2.34
C ALA A 223 21.41 10.68 -3.27
N GLN A 224 21.07 11.08 -4.50
CA GLN A 224 20.49 10.19 -5.50
C GLN A 224 21.46 9.08 -5.94
N SER A 225 22.73 9.40 -6.07
CA SER A 225 23.77 8.42 -6.42
C SER A 225 23.97 7.40 -5.30
N ILE A 226 23.95 7.86 -4.04
CA ILE A 226 23.96 6.99 -2.84
C ILE A 226 22.73 6.09 -2.83
N ALA A 227 21.55 6.63 -3.09
CA ALA A 227 20.31 5.86 -3.13
C ALA A 227 20.38 4.75 -4.18
N ASN A 228 20.82 5.07 -5.40
CA ASN A 228 20.95 4.10 -6.48
C ASN A 228 21.95 2.99 -6.11
N LEU A 229 23.07 3.33 -5.52
CA LEU A 229 24.09 2.37 -5.11
C LEU A 229 23.59 1.45 -4.00
N VAL A 230 23.12 2.01 -2.89
CA VAL A 230 22.71 1.25 -1.72
C VAL A 230 21.50 0.35 -2.01
N ARG A 231 20.58 0.78 -2.88
CA ARG A 231 19.37 0.02 -3.22
C ARG A 231 19.54 -0.98 -4.37
N ALA A 232 20.59 -0.89 -5.18
CA ALA A 232 20.80 -1.82 -6.29
C ALA A 232 20.75 -3.29 -5.86
N PRO A 233 21.38 -3.73 -4.73
CA PRO A 233 21.35 -5.11 -4.28
C PRO A 233 19.97 -5.61 -3.83
N ALA A 234 19.02 -4.74 -3.53
CA ALA A 234 17.66 -5.12 -3.14
C ALA A 234 16.92 -5.93 -4.22
N ARG A 235 17.35 -5.81 -5.48
CA ARG A 235 16.75 -6.47 -6.64
C ARG A 235 17.39 -7.81 -6.98
N SER A 236 18.33 -8.28 -6.16
CA SER A 236 18.95 -9.59 -6.36
C SER A 236 17.96 -10.73 -6.07
N ASP A 237 18.22 -11.90 -6.61
CA ASP A 237 17.44 -13.14 -6.37
C ASP A 237 17.95 -13.96 -5.17
N VAL A 238 18.94 -13.44 -4.44
CA VAL A 238 19.41 -14.01 -3.19
C VAL A 238 18.26 -14.10 -2.18
N ALA A 239 18.28 -15.12 -1.33
CA ALA A 239 17.24 -15.34 -0.33
C ALA A 239 16.93 -14.07 0.47
N ILE A 240 15.65 -13.78 0.68
CA ILE A 240 15.21 -12.56 1.34
C ILE A 240 15.86 -12.37 2.72
N ARG A 241 16.03 -13.47 3.47
CA ARG A 241 16.67 -13.44 4.78
C ARG A 241 18.09 -12.90 4.69
N SER A 242 18.89 -13.41 3.76
CA SER A 242 20.28 -12.97 3.58
C SER A 242 20.37 -11.52 3.11
N ARG A 243 19.42 -11.07 2.27
CA ARG A 243 19.33 -9.65 1.89
C ARG A 243 19.05 -8.76 3.09
N LEU A 244 18.06 -9.11 3.91
CA LEU A 244 17.70 -8.34 5.09
C LEU A 244 18.81 -8.36 6.16
N GLU A 245 19.50 -9.49 6.33
CA GLU A 245 20.69 -9.61 7.19
C GLU A 245 21.81 -8.68 6.71
N ALA A 246 22.15 -8.69 5.42
CA ALA A 246 23.19 -7.83 4.85
C ALA A 246 22.87 -6.32 5.01
N TYR A 247 21.60 -5.93 4.81
CA TYR A 247 21.18 -4.55 5.11
C TYR A 247 21.24 -4.25 6.60
N GLY A 248 20.90 -5.20 7.46
CA GLY A 248 21.07 -5.09 8.91
C GLY A 248 22.53 -4.83 9.31
N ASP A 249 23.46 -5.60 8.75
CA ASP A 249 24.91 -5.45 8.97
C ASP A 249 25.43 -4.11 8.40
N PHE A 250 24.89 -3.69 7.25
CA PHE A 250 25.21 -2.38 6.70
C PHE A 250 24.77 -1.26 7.65
N LEU A 251 23.52 -1.27 8.11
CA LEU A 251 23.00 -0.29 9.06
C LEU A 251 23.80 -0.28 10.36
N GLU A 252 24.16 -1.45 10.90
CA GLU A 252 25.00 -1.56 12.10
C GLU A 252 26.34 -0.83 11.92
N ARG A 253 27.00 -1.05 10.76
CA ARG A 253 28.27 -0.37 10.45
C ARG A 253 28.12 1.15 10.34
N ILE A 254 27.03 1.63 9.74
CA ILE A 254 26.77 3.07 9.61
C ILE A 254 26.52 3.70 10.98
N VAL A 255 25.58 3.18 11.77
CA VAL A 255 25.18 3.78 13.04
C VAL A 255 26.25 3.66 14.15
N THR A 256 27.17 2.70 14.03
CA THR A 256 28.28 2.52 14.98
C THR A 256 29.57 3.22 14.54
N ALA A 257 29.62 3.79 13.34
CA ALA A 257 30.79 4.51 12.87
C ALA A 257 31.08 5.74 13.77
N PRO A 258 32.33 6.01 14.13
CA PRO A 258 32.67 7.16 14.96
C PRO A 258 32.22 8.51 14.37
N SER A 259 32.26 8.65 13.05
CA SER A 259 31.78 9.81 12.30
C SER A 259 30.26 10.02 12.41
N ALA A 260 29.51 8.97 12.69
CA ALA A 260 28.05 8.97 12.82
C ALA A 260 27.56 9.20 14.27
N ARG A 261 28.43 9.56 15.20
CA ARG A 261 28.13 9.79 16.61
C ARG A 261 28.61 11.17 17.08
N PRO A 262 27.80 12.22 16.90
CA PRO A 262 28.16 13.57 17.25
C PRO A 262 28.57 13.73 18.74
N GLY A 263 27.86 13.07 19.66
CA GLY A 263 28.12 13.11 21.07
C GLY A 263 29.55 12.68 21.42
N ASP A 264 30.04 11.59 20.86
CA ASP A 264 31.40 11.10 21.07
C ASP A 264 32.45 12.12 20.60
N ALA A 265 32.17 12.85 19.51
CA ALA A 265 33.05 13.87 18.97
C ALA A 265 33.12 15.15 19.86
N PHE A 266 32.06 15.40 20.64
CA PHE A 266 31.94 16.59 21.49
C PHE A 266 32.36 16.39 22.95
N LEU A 267 32.54 15.12 23.38
CA LEU A 267 32.96 14.79 24.75
C LEU A 267 34.36 15.30 25.11
N SER A 268 35.20 15.67 24.16
CA SER A 268 36.61 16.02 24.37
C SER A 268 36.89 17.49 24.70
N GLY A 269 35.90 18.31 25.07
CA GLY A 269 36.10 19.69 25.52
C GLY A 269 35.69 20.77 24.52
N VAL A 270 36.33 21.92 24.47
CA VAL A 270 35.94 23.06 23.63
C VAL A 270 35.89 22.70 22.16
N VAL A 271 34.70 22.68 21.60
CA VAL A 271 34.48 22.36 20.18
C VAL A 271 34.54 23.63 19.34
N LEU A 272 35.55 23.75 18.50
CA LEU A 272 35.70 24.88 17.58
C LEU A 272 34.57 24.87 16.51
N PRO A 273 34.11 26.04 16.02
CA PRO A 273 33.05 26.12 15.04
C PRO A 273 33.32 25.29 13.77
N GLY A 274 34.56 25.20 13.31
CA GLY A 274 34.96 24.38 12.19
C GLY A 274 34.76 22.87 12.42
N ARG A 275 35.01 22.39 13.64
CA ARG A 275 34.80 21.00 14.02
C ARG A 275 33.33 20.66 14.14
N ARG A 276 32.49 21.56 14.68
CA ARG A 276 31.02 21.38 14.74
C ARG A 276 30.44 21.16 13.35
N ARG A 277 30.88 21.95 12.37
CA ARG A 277 30.48 21.83 10.98
C ARG A 277 30.85 20.48 10.38
N VAL A 278 32.06 20.02 10.56
CA VAL A 278 32.54 18.72 10.12
C VAL A 278 31.71 17.60 10.72
N VAL A 279 31.52 17.60 12.04
CA VAL A 279 30.73 16.58 12.73
C VAL A 279 29.26 16.58 12.28
N SER A 280 28.70 17.77 12.04
CA SER A 280 27.34 17.89 11.49
C SER A 280 27.24 17.26 10.09
N ASN A 281 28.15 17.59 9.18
CA ASN A 281 28.17 17.04 7.83
C ASN A 281 28.32 15.51 7.83
N ASP A 282 29.31 15.00 8.59
CA ASP A 282 29.57 13.56 8.68
C ASP A 282 28.35 12.80 9.20
N PHE A 283 27.63 13.35 10.19
CA PHE A 283 26.41 12.76 10.71
C PHE A 283 25.27 12.77 9.67
N HIS A 284 25.04 13.88 8.97
CA HIS A 284 24.02 13.97 7.93
C HIS A 284 24.31 13.02 6.76
N THR A 285 25.56 12.82 6.41
CA THR A 285 25.98 11.80 5.45
C THR A 285 25.59 10.40 5.93
N ALA A 286 25.88 10.08 7.20
CA ALA A 286 25.49 8.80 7.78
C ALA A 286 23.95 8.62 7.80
N VAL A 287 23.17 9.69 8.06
CA VAL A 287 21.69 9.67 8.02
C VAL A 287 21.20 9.30 6.63
N VAL A 288 21.76 9.88 5.55
CA VAL A 288 21.37 9.51 4.18
C VAL A 288 21.66 8.04 3.90
N PHE A 289 22.85 7.55 4.21
CA PHE A 289 23.22 6.15 4.02
C PHE A 289 22.32 5.20 4.83
N ALA A 290 22.01 5.53 6.08
CA ALA A 290 21.11 4.74 6.92
C ALA A 290 19.68 4.73 6.36
N ALA A 291 19.15 5.88 5.96
CA ALA A 291 17.82 5.97 5.33
C ALA A 291 17.74 5.11 4.06
N GLN A 292 18.77 5.15 3.22
CA GLN A 292 18.83 4.33 2.01
C GLN A 292 19.06 2.84 2.30
N GLY A 293 19.73 2.49 3.39
CA GLY A 293 19.84 1.11 3.86
C GLY A 293 18.49 0.52 4.25
N VAL A 294 17.69 1.26 5.01
CA VAL A 294 16.30 0.86 5.34
C VAL A 294 15.44 0.80 4.08
N ALA A 295 15.55 1.78 3.19
CA ALA A 295 14.85 1.77 1.89
C ALA A 295 15.21 0.54 1.04
N GLY A 296 16.47 0.11 1.04
CA GLY A 296 16.93 -1.12 0.38
C GLY A 296 16.32 -2.38 0.99
N SER A 297 16.19 -2.44 2.31
CA SER A 297 15.47 -3.52 3.00
C SER A 297 14.00 -3.57 2.59
N VAL A 298 13.31 -2.43 2.57
CA VAL A 298 11.91 -2.33 2.13
C VAL A 298 11.77 -2.72 0.65
N GLU A 299 12.64 -2.27 -0.23
CA GLU A 299 12.63 -2.66 -1.65
C GLU A 299 12.89 -4.16 -1.85
N SER A 300 13.75 -4.76 -1.02
CA SER A 300 14.01 -6.20 -1.02
C SER A 300 12.75 -7.02 -0.74
N VAL A 301 11.90 -6.53 0.15
CA VAL A 301 10.62 -7.16 0.52
C VAL A 301 9.60 -7.02 -0.62
N LEU A 302 9.49 -5.85 -1.24
CA LEU A 302 8.57 -5.61 -2.36
C LEU A 302 8.85 -6.50 -3.57
N ASN A 303 10.12 -6.79 -3.81
CA ASN A 303 10.57 -7.59 -4.94
C ASN A 303 10.63 -9.11 -4.65
N HIS A 304 10.13 -9.54 -3.46
CA HIS A 304 10.17 -10.94 -3.06
C HIS A 304 8.79 -11.60 -3.04
N ARG A 305 8.75 -12.87 -3.44
CA ARG A 305 7.56 -13.74 -3.30
C ARG A 305 7.76 -14.63 -2.09
N PHE A 306 6.99 -14.40 -1.05
CA PHE A 306 7.08 -15.18 0.18
C PHE A 306 6.47 -16.56 -0.01
N PRO A 307 7.16 -17.64 0.38
CA PRO A 307 6.65 -19.00 0.24
C PRO A 307 5.56 -19.31 1.27
N ASP A 308 5.60 -18.67 2.44
CA ASP A 308 4.74 -18.97 3.56
C ASP A 308 4.54 -17.76 4.48
N ARG A 309 3.54 -17.88 5.36
CA ARG A 309 3.18 -16.84 6.31
C ARG A 309 4.29 -16.49 7.31
N PRO A 310 4.97 -17.47 7.97
CA PRO A 310 6.06 -17.16 8.89
C PRO A 310 7.18 -16.35 8.27
N ALA A 311 7.57 -16.65 7.02
CA ALA A 311 8.61 -15.91 6.32
C ALA A 311 8.24 -14.44 6.09
N ALA A 312 6.97 -14.17 5.72
CA ALA A 312 6.49 -12.80 5.55
C ALA A 312 6.48 -12.03 6.89
N LEU A 313 6.03 -12.66 7.98
CA LEU A 313 6.01 -12.04 9.30
C LEU A 313 7.42 -11.79 9.86
N ALA A 314 8.34 -12.75 9.69
CA ALA A 314 9.74 -12.58 10.10
C ALA A 314 10.42 -11.43 9.35
N ALA A 315 10.11 -11.24 8.06
CA ALA A 315 10.59 -10.09 7.30
C ALA A 315 10.03 -8.76 7.86
N ALA A 316 8.75 -8.72 8.25
CA ALA A 316 8.16 -7.55 8.89
C ALA A 316 8.83 -7.21 10.23
N GLU A 317 9.08 -8.23 11.08
CA GLU A 317 9.80 -8.07 12.34
C GLU A 317 11.23 -7.53 12.12
N THR A 318 11.91 -8.02 11.09
CA THR A 318 13.26 -7.55 10.75
C THR A 318 13.25 -6.09 10.32
N LEU A 319 12.30 -5.66 9.48
CA LEU A 319 12.15 -4.26 9.07
C LEU A 319 11.89 -3.34 10.27
N LEU A 320 10.99 -3.75 11.18
CA LEU A 320 10.71 -2.99 12.40
C LEU A 320 11.94 -2.92 13.30
N GLY A 321 12.68 -4.01 13.48
CA GLY A 321 13.93 -4.03 14.24
C GLY A 321 15.03 -3.13 13.64
N GLN A 322 15.08 -2.98 12.32
CA GLN A 322 15.99 -2.02 11.68
C GLN A 322 15.56 -0.57 11.95
N LEU A 323 14.26 -0.29 11.92
CA LEU A 323 13.73 1.03 12.27
C LEU A 323 14.02 1.38 13.73
N ASP A 324 13.77 0.43 14.66
CA ASP A 324 14.03 0.59 16.10
C ASP A 324 15.52 0.84 16.43
N ARG A 325 16.41 0.48 15.52
CA ARG A 325 17.84 0.78 15.63
C ARG A 325 18.18 2.17 15.08
N VAL A 326 17.64 2.53 13.92
CA VAL A 326 18.01 3.75 13.21
C VAL A 326 17.37 4.99 13.85
N VAL A 327 16.12 4.89 14.27
CA VAL A 327 15.36 6.04 14.80
C VAL A 327 15.98 6.60 16.08
N PRO A 328 16.24 5.81 17.15
CA PRO A 328 16.86 6.36 18.35
C PRO A 328 18.26 6.95 18.09
N TRP A 329 19.05 6.30 17.22
CA TRP A 329 20.34 6.83 16.81
C TRP A 329 20.23 8.20 16.12
N MET A 330 19.23 8.40 15.26
CA MET A 330 18.97 9.70 14.63
C MET A 330 18.57 10.74 15.67
N GLU A 331 17.66 10.39 16.60
CA GLU A 331 17.18 11.28 17.65
C GLU A 331 18.33 11.74 18.58
N ASP A 332 19.15 10.79 19.01
CA ASP A 332 20.33 11.08 19.86
C ASP A 332 21.33 12.00 19.12
N GLY A 333 21.63 11.68 17.85
CA GLY A 333 22.59 12.47 17.07
C GLY A 333 22.10 13.90 16.79
N PHE A 334 20.82 14.10 16.48
CA PHE A 334 20.25 15.45 16.34
C PHE A 334 20.23 16.19 17.68
N GLY A 335 19.95 15.49 18.79
CA GLY A 335 20.03 16.04 20.13
C GLY A 335 21.44 16.52 20.45
N ASP A 336 22.45 15.69 20.19
CA ASP A 336 23.87 16.03 20.40
C ASP A 336 24.31 17.24 19.57
N LEU A 337 23.86 17.35 18.31
CA LEU A 337 24.13 18.50 17.45
C LEU A 337 23.47 19.78 17.97
N ALA A 338 22.21 19.68 18.43
CA ALA A 338 21.48 20.80 19.00
C ALA A 338 22.16 21.31 20.30
N ASP A 339 22.55 20.41 21.21
CA ASP A 339 23.24 20.72 22.46
C ASP A 339 24.61 21.36 22.22
N ALA A 340 25.28 21.00 21.12
CA ALA A 340 26.56 21.59 20.73
C ALA A 340 26.40 22.90 19.95
N ASP A 341 25.19 23.41 19.74
CA ASP A 341 24.90 24.59 18.90
C ASP A 341 25.57 24.48 17.52
N ALA A 342 25.49 23.28 16.93
CA ALA A 342 26.07 22.97 15.62
C ALA A 342 25.22 23.55 14.49
N PRO A 343 25.84 24.01 13.38
CA PRO A 343 25.10 24.43 12.21
C PRO A 343 24.21 23.28 11.68
N ALA A 344 23.03 23.62 11.14
CA ALA A 344 22.06 22.66 10.60
C ALA A 344 21.61 21.56 11.57
N SER A 345 21.63 21.86 12.88
CA SER A 345 21.12 20.96 13.92
C SER A 345 19.59 20.83 13.93
N VAL A 346 18.89 21.60 13.10
CA VAL A 346 17.41 21.56 13.04
C VAL A 346 17.00 20.38 12.15
N ASP A 347 16.52 19.32 12.79
CA ASP A 347 15.78 18.26 12.08
C ASP A 347 14.41 18.79 11.68
N THR A 348 14.14 18.85 10.39
CA THR A 348 12.80 19.20 9.87
C THR A 348 11.79 18.06 10.06
N GLY A 349 12.22 16.90 10.56
CA GLY A 349 11.41 15.70 10.73
C GLY A 349 11.01 15.02 9.41
N GLY A 350 11.36 15.57 8.27
CA GLY A 350 10.93 15.06 6.96
C GLY A 350 11.46 13.66 6.68
N THR A 351 12.76 13.44 6.83
CA THR A 351 13.39 12.10 6.65
C THR A 351 12.89 11.11 7.67
N TYR A 352 12.80 11.52 8.93
CA TYR A 352 12.29 10.70 10.02
C TYR A 352 10.86 10.21 9.78
N GLN A 353 9.95 11.11 9.42
CA GLN A 353 8.56 10.78 9.13
C GLN A 353 8.45 9.87 7.90
N ALA A 354 9.16 10.18 6.82
CA ALA A 354 9.15 9.38 5.61
C ALA A 354 9.72 7.96 5.84
N LEU A 355 10.74 7.84 6.70
CA LEU A 355 11.31 6.55 7.08
C LEU A 355 10.31 5.69 7.86
N GLN A 356 9.65 6.28 8.86
CA GLN A 356 8.62 5.59 9.63
C GLN A 356 7.45 5.16 8.74
N GLU A 357 6.97 6.05 7.85
CA GLU A 357 5.88 5.75 6.93
C GLU A 357 6.25 4.62 5.97
N ALA A 358 7.45 4.63 5.39
CA ALA A 358 7.90 3.59 4.47
C ALA A 358 7.94 2.20 5.14
N VAL A 359 8.49 2.11 6.35
CA VAL A 359 8.56 0.85 7.10
C VAL A 359 7.18 0.42 7.59
N ALA A 360 6.35 1.32 8.09
CA ALA A 360 4.99 1.00 8.54
C ALA A 360 4.12 0.46 7.38
N LEU A 361 4.18 1.09 6.20
CA LEU A 361 3.47 0.62 5.02
C LEU A 361 4.01 -0.73 4.53
N ALA A 362 5.33 -0.94 4.56
CA ALA A 362 5.95 -2.21 4.19
C ALA A 362 5.57 -3.34 5.15
N ALA A 363 5.60 -3.09 6.46
CA ALA A 363 5.15 -4.04 7.46
C ALA A 363 3.66 -4.36 7.30
N GLY A 364 2.81 -3.34 7.07
CA GLY A 364 1.39 -3.52 6.76
C GLY A 364 1.15 -4.35 5.49
N PHE A 365 1.94 -4.14 4.44
CA PHE A 365 1.91 -4.94 3.22
C PHE A 365 2.26 -6.41 3.49
N LEU A 366 3.30 -6.69 4.29
CA LEU A 366 3.70 -8.05 4.66
C LEU A 366 2.63 -8.76 5.50
N VAL A 367 2.03 -8.06 6.45
CA VAL A 367 0.91 -8.60 7.24
C VAL A 367 -0.27 -8.93 6.33
N GLU A 368 -0.65 -8.06 5.39
CA GLU A 368 -1.74 -8.32 4.45
C GLU A 368 -1.45 -9.54 3.56
N ILE A 369 -0.25 -9.63 2.99
CA ILE A 369 0.18 -10.81 2.23
C ILE A 369 0.12 -12.07 3.10
N SER A 370 0.54 -12.00 4.36
CA SER A 370 0.56 -13.16 5.26
C SER A 370 -0.81 -13.83 5.42
N PHE A 371 -1.92 -13.09 5.28
CA PHE A 371 -3.27 -13.65 5.32
C PHE A 371 -3.64 -14.41 4.04
N THR A 372 -2.95 -14.15 2.93
CA THR A 372 -3.17 -14.85 1.65
C THR A 372 -2.28 -16.09 1.50
N LEU A 373 -1.26 -16.21 2.34
CA LEU A 373 -0.33 -17.33 2.34
C LEU A 373 -0.83 -18.48 3.20
N LEU A 374 -0.44 -19.69 2.83
CA LEU A 374 -0.82 -20.89 3.56
C LEU A 374 -0.23 -20.88 4.99
N PRO A 375 -1.02 -21.22 6.02
CA PRO A 375 -0.52 -21.32 7.37
C PRO A 375 0.41 -22.53 7.52
N GLN A 376 1.45 -22.36 8.31
CA GLN A 376 2.33 -23.46 8.70
C GLN A 376 1.61 -24.39 9.67
N ARG A 377 1.67 -25.67 9.38
CA ARG A 377 1.18 -26.74 10.27
C ARG A 377 2.30 -27.70 10.59
N ARG A 378 2.22 -28.35 11.75
CA ARG A 378 3.19 -29.31 12.23
C ARG A 378 2.50 -30.60 12.63
N VAL A 379 3.10 -31.71 12.28
CA VAL A 379 2.64 -33.04 12.68
C VAL A 379 3.83 -33.87 13.15
N VAL A 380 3.65 -34.63 14.22
CA VAL A 380 4.65 -35.60 14.68
C VAL A 380 4.30 -36.94 14.06
N LEU A 381 5.25 -37.54 13.33
CA LEU A 381 5.01 -38.80 12.63
C LEU A 381 4.85 -39.95 13.61
N ASP A 382 3.77 -40.71 13.49
CA ASP A 382 3.42 -41.86 14.30
C ASP A 382 4.17 -43.16 13.87
N ARG A 383 4.66 -43.14 12.63
CA ARG A 383 5.43 -44.22 11.98
C ARG A 383 6.44 -43.65 10.99
N PRO A 384 7.44 -44.45 10.57
CA PRO A 384 8.31 -44.02 9.47
C PRO A 384 7.50 -43.76 8.19
N ARG A 385 7.80 -42.64 7.49
CA ARG A 385 7.08 -42.22 6.28
C ARG A 385 8.05 -41.68 5.24
N THR A 386 7.76 -41.94 3.98
CA THR A 386 8.50 -41.33 2.87
C THR A 386 8.05 -39.93 2.60
N ILE A 387 8.92 -39.06 2.05
CA ILE A 387 8.55 -37.70 1.64
C ILE A 387 7.48 -37.71 0.56
N ILE A 388 7.42 -38.77 -0.26
CA ILE A 388 6.39 -38.94 -1.32
C ILE A 388 5.01 -39.16 -0.69
N ASP A 389 4.93 -40.04 0.34
CA ASP A 389 3.69 -40.26 1.08
C ASP A 389 3.17 -38.99 1.74
N LEU A 390 4.10 -38.24 2.36
CA LEU A 390 3.76 -36.99 3.04
C LEU A 390 3.34 -35.90 2.03
N ALA A 391 4.00 -35.83 0.88
CA ALA A 391 3.62 -34.93 -0.19
C ALA A 391 2.21 -35.23 -0.73
N ALA A 392 1.91 -36.49 -1.00
CA ALA A 392 0.61 -36.94 -1.47
C ALA A 392 -0.51 -36.68 -0.44
N GLU A 393 -0.24 -36.94 0.85
CA GLU A 393 -1.23 -36.77 1.92
C GLU A 393 -1.53 -35.31 2.22
N PHE A 394 -0.52 -34.45 2.37
CA PHE A 394 -0.71 -33.07 2.83
C PHE A 394 -0.89 -32.05 1.71
N TYR A 395 -0.40 -32.36 0.49
CA TYR A 395 -0.50 -31.45 -0.66
C TYR A 395 -1.35 -32.00 -1.80
N GLY A 396 -1.70 -33.30 -1.79
CA GLY A 396 -2.45 -33.95 -2.88
C GLY A 396 -1.66 -34.08 -4.18
N GLU A 397 -0.43 -33.60 -4.23
CA GLU A 397 0.45 -33.53 -5.38
C GLU A 397 1.90 -33.81 -4.95
N VAL A 398 2.63 -34.61 -5.72
CA VAL A 398 4.01 -35.00 -5.44
C VAL A 398 4.99 -34.16 -6.26
N ASP A 399 4.67 -33.96 -7.57
CA ASP A 399 5.54 -33.25 -8.48
C ASP A 399 5.66 -31.77 -8.12
N GLY A 400 6.91 -31.29 -8.03
CA GLY A 400 7.20 -29.90 -7.67
C GLY A 400 7.14 -29.56 -6.17
N ARG A 401 6.69 -30.51 -5.30
CA ARG A 401 6.63 -30.28 -3.85
C ARG A 401 7.81 -30.87 -3.07
N LEU A 402 8.51 -31.84 -3.63
CA LEU A 402 9.60 -32.54 -2.93
C LEU A 402 10.73 -31.59 -2.51
N ASP A 403 11.19 -30.72 -3.40
CA ASP A 403 12.24 -29.73 -3.09
C ASP A 403 11.80 -28.74 -2.01
N PHE A 404 10.53 -28.35 -2.03
CA PHE A 404 9.95 -27.49 -1.01
C PHE A 404 9.91 -28.18 0.35
N ILE A 405 9.47 -29.45 0.40
CA ILE A 405 9.45 -30.26 1.63
C ILE A 405 10.85 -30.46 2.19
N LEU A 406 11.83 -30.78 1.33
CA LEU A 406 13.22 -30.98 1.73
C LEU A 406 13.79 -29.74 2.43
N ARG A 407 13.59 -28.56 1.83
CA ARG A 407 14.09 -27.29 2.37
C ARG A 407 13.36 -26.87 3.64
N THR A 408 12.03 -27.03 3.66
CA THR A 408 11.18 -26.61 4.78
C THR A 408 11.46 -27.41 6.06
N ASN A 409 11.81 -28.71 5.92
CA ASN A 409 12.04 -29.58 7.03
C ASN A 409 13.53 -29.83 7.29
N ASP A 410 14.41 -29.17 6.56
CA ASP A 410 15.88 -29.31 6.64
C ASP A 410 16.32 -30.80 6.62
N LEU A 411 15.75 -31.55 5.66
CA LEU A 411 15.97 -32.99 5.55
C LEU A 411 17.31 -33.26 4.89
N SER A 412 18.09 -34.13 5.53
CA SER A 412 19.41 -34.53 5.04
C SER A 412 19.69 -36.03 5.22
N GLY A 413 20.63 -36.57 4.45
CA GLY A 413 21.03 -37.94 4.56
C GLY A 413 19.91 -38.95 4.30
N SER A 414 19.67 -39.88 5.23
CA SER A 414 18.64 -40.92 5.13
C SER A 414 17.22 -40.37 5.27
N GLU A 415 17.01 -39.18 5.89
CA GLU A 415 15.71 -38.53 6.04
C GLU A 415 15.12 -38.09 4.70
N ILE A 416 15.94 -37.92 3.66
CA ILE A 416 15.48 -37.63 2.29
C ILE A 416 14.63 -38.78 1.74
N LEU A 417 14.92 -40.01 2.13
CA LEU A 417 14.18 -41.19 1.66
C LEU A 417 13.01 -41.52 2.59
N GLU A 418 13.27 -41.54 3.90
CA GLU A 418 12.32 -41.95 4.91
C GLU A 418 12.53 -41.17 6.21
N LEU A 419 11.52 -40.50 6.69
CA LEU A 419 11.50 -39.79 7.97
C LEU A 419 11.18 -40.80 9.09
N PRO A 420 11.93 -40.79 10.21
CA PRO A 420 11.71 -41.73 11.29
C PRO A 420 10.44 -41.37 12.10
N ARG A 421 9.90 -42.37 12.82
CA ARG A 421 8.84 -42.17 13.82
C ARG A 421 9.27 -41.11 14.86
N GLY A 422 8.35 -40.22 15.24
CA GLY A 422 8.59 -39.16 16.22
C GLY A 422 9.24 -37.91 15.63
N ARG A 423 9.62 -37.90 14.36
CA ARG A 423 10.07 -36.69 13.66
C ARG A 423 8.93 -35.69 13.49
N GLU A 424 9.17 -34.48 13.85
CA GLU A 424 8.25 -33.36 13.54
C GLU A 424 8.38 -33.02 12.05
N PHE A 425 7.24 -33.00 11.38
CA PHE A 425 7.12 -32.64 9.98
C PHE A 425 6.30 -31.37 9.82
N VAL A 426 6.87 -30.42 9.11
CA VAL A 426 6.25 -29.11 8.83
C VAL A 426 5.67 -29.10 7.43
N PHE A 427 4.41 -28.67 7.30
CA PHE A 427 3.74 -28.50 6.03
C PHE A 427 2.85 -27.26 6.03
N TYR A 428 2.42 -26.84 4.84
CA TYR A 428 1.60 -25.65 4.64
C TYR A 428 0.28 -26.04 3.96
N ALA A 429 -0.83 -25.85 4.67
CA ALA A 429 -2.16 -26.22 4.17
C ALA A 429 -3.26 -25.28 4.73
#